data_19cd57dfaa3464447bfd9139d064ffb8
#
_entry.id   19cd57dfaa3464447bfd9139d064ffb8
#
_cell.length_a   1.000
_cell.length_b   1.000
_cell.length_c   1.000
_cell.angle_alpha   90.00
_cell.angle_beta   90.00
_cell.angle_gamma   90.00
#
_symmetry.space_group_name_H-M   'P 1'
#
loop_
_entity.id
_entity.type
_entity.pdbx_description
1 polymer ?
#
loop_
_entity_poly.entity_id
_entity_poly.type
_entity_poly.pdbx_seq_one_letter_code
_entity_poly.pdbx_strand_id
1 'polypeptide(L)'
;AGLGYVGARGLWINGSYGLGVIAHELGHNFGLHHANFWQAPNETIIGAGSSQEYGNPFDTMGSGDIDNATGLQGHFNAWYKWDLDWFSATQVQVVAQAAQSGSFQLYDLEQPSLGGIHGIRVPISGARDYWIEFRPVAGGVLAKGAVIFWGYPTAQESNLLDTSPSTTTATDAPL
;
A
#
# COMPACT_ATOMS: atom_id res chain seq x y z
N ALA A 1 2.53 -4.71 21.36
CA ALA A 1 1.28 -4.78 20.61
C ALA A 1 0.45 -3.52 20.88
N GLY A 2 -0.31 -3.10 19.91
CA GLY A 2 -1.27 -2.01 20.00
C GLY A 2 -2.69 -2.50 19.75
N LEU A 3 -3.66 -1.61 19.94
CA LEU A 3 -5.05 -1.77 19.57
C LEU A 3 -5.64 -0.38 19.28
N GLY A 4 -6.10 -0.14 18.06
CA GLY A 4 -6.81 1.07 17.66
C GLY A 4 -8.28 0.81 17.32
N TYR A 5 -9.16 1.74 17.61
CA TYR A 5 -10.53 1.70 17.09
C TYR A 5 -10.55 2.11 15.62
N VAL A 6 -11.17 1.33 14.76
CA VAL A 6 -11.30 1.68 13.34
C VAL A 6 -12.36 2.77 13.17
N GLY A 7 -11.95 3.89 12.56
CA GLY A 7 -12.80 5.05 12.31
C GLY A 7 -13.27 5.79 13.56
N ALA A 8 -12.63 5.58 14.71
CA ALA A 8 -13.01 6.21 15.96
C ALA A 8 -11.77 6.59 16.79
N ARG A 9 -11.94 7.52 17.71
CA ARG A 9 -10.84 7.95 18.59
C ARG A 9 -10.55 6.92 19.66
N GLY A 10 -9.29 6.67 19.88
CA GLY A 10 -8.77 5.85 20.98
C GLY A 10 -7.87 4.74 20.46
N LEU A 11 -6.73 4.61 21.11
CA LEU A 11 -5.79 3.53 20.90
C LEU A 11 -5.12 3.16 22.23
N TRP A 12 -4.63 1.94 22.30
CA TRP A 12 -3.82 1.45 23.41
C TRP A 12 -2.50 0.94 22.86
N ILE A 13 -1.41 1.32 23.51
CA ILE A 13 -0.07 0.80 23.25
C ILE A 13 0.36 -0.01 24.45
N ASN A 14 0.67 -1.28 24.23
CA ASN A 14 0.99 -2.22 25.29
C ASN A 14 2.36 -2.85 25.07
N GLY A 15 3.36 -2.37 25.80
CA GLY A 15 4.70 -2.96 25.88
C GLY A 15 5.60 -2.73 24.65
N SER A 16 5.11 -2.11 23.57
CA SER A 16 5.93 -1.72 22.42
C SER A 16 5.58 -0.30 22.04
N TYR A 17 6.55 0.59 22.13
CA TYR A 17 6.38 2.03 21.90
C TYR A 17 7.05 2.50 20.61
N GLY A 18 7.36 1.59 19.69
CA GLY A 18 7.94 1.91 18.40
C GLY A 18 6.98 2.77 17.56
N LEU A 19 7.54 3.66 16.76
CA LEU A 19 6.77 4.56 15.90
C LEU A 19 5.83 3.79 14.96
N GLY A 20 6.28 2.65 14.43
CA GLY A 20 5.48 1.79 13.55
C GLY A 20 4.18 1.33 14.21
N VAL A 21 4.23 0.86 15.46
CA VAL A 21 3.02 0.45 16.19
C VAL A 21 2.08 1.62 16.41
N ILE A 22 2.60 2.77 16.84
CA ILE A 22 1.78 3.97 17.07
C ILE A 22 1.12 4.44 15.78
N ALA A 23 1.88 4.50 14.68
CA ALA A 23 1.37 4.91 13.38
C ALA A 23 0.31 3.94 12.83
N HIS A 24 0.48 2.63 13.05
CA HIS A 24 -0.49 1.60 12.71
C HIS A 24 -1.82 1.82 13.43
N GLU A 25 -1.79 1.96 14.76
CA GLU A 25 -3.02 2.16 15.55
C GLU A 25 -3.70 3.50 15.25
N LEU A 26 -2.92 4.55 14.94
CA LEU A 26 -3.48 5.80 14.45
C LEU A 26 -4.12 5.64 13.06
N GLY A 27 -3.55 4.82 12.19
CA GLY A 27 -4.16 4.45 10.91
C GLY A 27 -5.56 3.88 11.08
N HIS A 28 -5.76 2.99 12.06
CA HIS A 28 -7.08 2.49 12.41
C HIS A 28 -8.01 3.61 12.87
N ASN A 29 -7.55 4.55 13.68
CA ASN A 29 -8.39 5.68 14.10
C ASN A 29 -8.84 6.56 12.92
N PHE A 30 -8.06 6.62 11.85
CA PHE A 30 -8.45 7.28 10.59
C PHE A 30 -9.39 6.45 9.71
N GLY A 31 -9.70 5.22 10.08
CA GLY A 31 -10.61 4.34 9.35
C GLY A 31 -9.92 3.27 8.51
N LEU A 32 -8.61 3.24 8.47
CA LEU A 32 -7.89 2.27 7.65
C LEU A 32 -7.96 0.86 8.27
N HIS A 33 -8.17 -0.13 7.43
CA HIS A 33 -7.97 -1.54 7.74
C HIS A 33 -6.56 -2.00 7.34
N HIS A 34 -6.28 -3.31 7.49
CA HIS A 34 -4.94 -3.83 7.25
C HIS A 34 -4.53 -3.79 5.78
N ALA A 35 -3.23 -3.63 5.56
CA ALA A 35 -2.58 -3.81 4.28
C ALA A 35 -2.09 -5.26 4.18
N ASN A 36 -2.75 -6.01 3.34
CA ASN A 36 -2.61 -7.44 3.19
C ASN A 36 -1.72 -7.81 2.00
N PHE A 37 -1.47 -9.09 1.83
CA PHE A 37 -0.85 -9.66 0.64
C PHE A 37 -1.83 -10.62 -0.04
N TRP A 38 -1.97 -10.50 -1.37
CA TRP A 38 -2.80 -11.43 -2.13
C TRP A 38 -1.99 -12.64 -2.53
N GLN A 39 -2.28 -13.75 -1.90
CA GLN A 39 -1.67 -15.02 -2.24
C GLN A 39 -2.54 -15.76 -3.26
N ALA A 40 -2.09 -15.77 -4.51
CA ALA A 40 -2.70 -16.55 -5.57
C ALA A 40 -1.94 -17.87 -5.75
N PRO A 41 -2.62 -19.01 -5.76
CA PRO A 41 -2.00 -20.28 -6.11
C PRO A 41 -1.63 -20.29 -7.60
N ASN A 42 -0.74 -21.20 -7.99
CA ASN A 42 -0.38 -21.45 -9.39
C ASN A 42 0.39 -20.31 -10.09
N GLU A 43 1.24 -19.61 -9.35
CA GLU A 43 2.16 -18.60 -9.95
C GLU A 43 1.44 -17.54 -10.79
N THR A 44 0.27 -17.11 -10.34
CA THR A 44 -0.48 -16.03 -10.98
C THR A 44 -0.44 -14.77 -10.13
N ILE A 45 -0.26 -13.61 -10.78
CA ILE A 45 -0.30 -12.30 -10.10
C ILE A 45 -1.74 -11.99 -9.63
N ILE A 46 -2.70 -12.28 -10.50
CA ILE A 46 -4.12 -12.00 -10.30
C ILE A 46 -4.90 -13.26 -10.59
N GLY A 47 -5.62 -13.77 -9.63
CA GLY A 47 -6.41 -14.99 -9.81
C GLY A 47 -7.21 -15.30 -8.57
N ALA A 48 -7.82 -16.50 -8.55
CA ALA A 48 -8.38 -17.03 -7.33
C ALA A 48 -7.27 -17.17 -6.29
N GLY A 49 -7.49 -16.66 -5.09
CA GLY A 49 -6.48 -16.66 -4.04
C GLY A 49 -7.10 -16.27 -2.72
N SER A 50 -6.26 -15.98 -1.74
CA SER A 50 -6.67 -15.53 -0.41
C SER A 50 -5.86 -14.31 0.03
N SER A 51 -6.50 -13.45 0.81
CA SER A 51 -5.85 -12.35 1.48
C SER A 51 -5.09 -12.87 2.70
N GLN A 52 -3.80 -12.60 2.77
CA GLN A 52 -2.97 -12.83 3.94
C GLN A 52 -2.92 -11.54 4.75
N GLU A 53 -3.56 -11.56 5.91
CA GLU A 53 -3.65 -10.40 6.78
C GLU A 53 -2.26 -9.94 7.24
N TYR A 54 -2.03 -8.62 7.28
CA TYR A 54 -0.74 -7.96 7.53
C TYR A 54 0.38 -8.30 6.54
N GLY A 55 0.08 -9.00 5.46
CA GLY A 55 1.09 -9.55 4.57
C GLY A 55 1.85 -8.53 3.71
N ASN A 56 1.46 -7.25 3.70
CA ASN A 56 2.20 -6.22 2.97
C ASN A 56 3.39 -5.70 3.79
N PRO A 57 4.66 -6.05 3.42
CA PRO A 57 5.83 -5.64 4.17
C PRO A 57 6.23 -4.18 3.89
N PHE A 58 5.58 -3.50 2.97
CA PHE A 58 5.88 -2.13 2.56
C PHE A 58 4.90 -1.11 3.12
N ASP A 59 3.92 -1.55 3.91
CA ASP A 59 2.87 -0.68 4.43
C ASP A 59 2.81 -0.71 5.95
N THR A 60 2.61 0.46 6.55
CA THR A 60 2.44 0.60 8.00
C THR A 60 1.21 -0.14 8.52
N MET A 61 0.14 -0.26 7.70
CA MET A 61 -1.04 -1.07 8.06
C MET A 61 -0.85 -2.57 7.79
N GLY A 62 0.30 -2.97 7.27
CA GLY A 62 0.74 -4.35 7.11
C GLY A 62 1.84 -4.70 8.12
N SER A 63 2.85 -5.41 7.65
CA SER A 63 4.06 -5.76 8.43
C SER A 63 5.24 -4.81 8.18
N GLY A 64 5.02 -3.70 7.48
CA GLY A 64 6.04 -2.69 7.19
C GLY A 64 6.53 -1.97 8.45
N ASP A 65 7.83 -1.70 8.48
CA ASP A 65 8.48 -1.02 9.60
C ASP A 65 8.82 0.42 9.22
N ILE A 66 8.09 1.37 9.80
CA ILE A 66 8.31 2.80 9.55
C ILE A 66 9.68 3.28 10.09
N ASP A 67 10.23 2.57 11.08
CA ASP A 67 11.53 2.88 11.68
C ASP A 67 12.70 2.38 10.82
N ASN A 68 12.41 1.71 9.70
CA ASN A 68 13.39 1.15 8.78
C ASN A 68 14.39 0.16 9.42
N ALA A 69 14.04 -0.41 10.57
CA ALA A 69 14.91 -1.36 11.30
C ALA A 69 15.19 -2.63 10.48
N THR A 70 14.27 -3.00 9.59
CA THR A 70 14.37 -4.18 8.73
C THR A 70 14.88 -3.87 7.32
N GLY A 71 15.14 -2.59 6.99
CA GLY A 71 15.43 -2.15 5.64
C GLY A 71 14.22 -2.16 4.70
N LEU A 72 13.04 -2.48 5.23
CA LEU A 72 11.74 -2.41 4.56
C LEU A 72 11.00 -1.19 5.11
N GLN A 73 11.06 -0.09 4.39
CA GLN A 73 10.43 1.14 4.84
C GLN A 73 8.92 1.05 4.66
N GLY A 74 8.19 0.90 5.77
CA GLY A 74 6.75 0.95 5.81
C GLY A 74 6.23 2.39 5.80
N HIS A 75 5.32 2.70 4.90
CA HIS A 75 4.54 3.92 4.92
C HIS A 75 3.11 3.57 4.48
N PHE A 76 2.16 4.44 4.68
CA PHE A 76 0.82 4.25 4.09
C PHE A 76 0.94 4.27 2.56
N ASN A 77 0.31 3.31 1.90
CA ASN A 77 0.31 3.21 0.44
C ASN A 77 -0.48 4.34 -0.23
N ALA A 78 -0.37 4.45 -1.55
CA ALA A 78 -1.01 5.52 -2.32
C ALA A 78 -2.54 5.52 -2.19
N TRP A 79 -3.17 4.35 -2.06
CA TRP A 79 -4.60 4.23 -1.83
C TRP A 79 -4.99 4.83 -0.48
N TYR A 80 -4.30 4.48 0.59
CA TYR A 80 -4.58 5.03 1.92
C TYR A 80 -4.33 6.54 1.98
N LYS A 81 -3.26 7.02 1.36
CA LYS A 81 -3.00 8.47 1.28
C LYS A 81 -4.07 9.21 0.50
N TRP A 82 -4.63 8.58 -0.54
CA TRP A 82 -5.76 9.12 -1.27
C TRP A 82 -7.03 9.15 -0.43
N ASP A 83 -7.36 8.06 0.25
CA ASP A 83 -8.55 7.92 1.11
C ASP A 83 -8.52 8.91 2.30
N LEU A 84 -7.33 9.22 2.79
CA LEU A 84 -7.09 10.19 3.86
C LEU A 84 -7.01 11.65 3.37
N ASP A 85 -7.27 11.93 2.10
CA ASP A 85 -7.12 13.27 1.49
C ASP A 85 -5.69 13.86 1.62
N TRP A 86 -4.67 13.00 1.77
CA TRP A 86 -3.28 13.44 1.80
C TRP A 86 -2.71 13.70 0.40
N PHE A 87 -3.34 13.14 -0.62
CA PHE A 87 -3.05 13.42 -2.02
C PHE A 87 -4.16 14.27 -2.64
N SER A 88 -3.75 15.32 -3.34
CA SER A 88 -4.64 16.08 -4.21
C SER A 88 -4.95 15.32 -5.49
N ALA A 89 -6.02 15.70 -6.18
CA ALA A 89 -6.40 15.11 -7.46
C ALA A 89 -5.32 15.22 -8.56
N THR A 90 -4.37 16.16 -8.43
CA THR A 90 -3.25 16.33 -9.37
C THR A 90 -2.08 15.38 -9.10
N GLN A 91 -2.06 14.73 -7.95
CA GLN A 91 -1.02 13.79 -7.55
C GLN A 91 -1.38 12.33 -7.85
N VAL A 92 -2.62 12.08 -8.28
CA VAL A 92 -3.08 10.74 -8.67
C VAL A 92 -3.58 10.76 -10.11
N GLN A 93 -2.95 9.93 -10.95
CA GLN A 93 -3.43 9.71 -12.32
C GLN A 93 -4.51 8.64 -12.31
N VAL A 94 -5.70 9.00 -12.79
CA VAL A 94 -6.78 8.01 -12.97
C VAL A 94 -6.79 7.53 -14.42
N VAL A 95 -6.73 6.21 -14.62
CA VAL A 95 -6.84 5.52 -15.91
C VAL A 95 -8.10 4.68 -15.89
N ALA A 96 -9.25 5.30 -16.18
CA ALA A 96 -10.56 4.67 -16.08
C ALA A 96 -11.00 3.95 -17.37
N GLN A 97 -10.30 4.19 -18.48
CA GLN A 97 -10.63 3.61 -19.80
C GLN A 97 -9.37 3.49 -20.67
N ALA A 98 -9.40 2.56 -21.62
CA ALA A 98 -8.26 2.27 -22.49
C ALA A 98 -7.68 3.50 -23.22
N ALA A 99 -8.53 4.46 -23.59
CA ALA A 99 -8.10 5.70 -24.24
C ALA A 99 -7.21 6.59 -23.35
N GLN A 100 -7.19 6.36 -22.05
CA GLN A 100 -6.33 7.06 -21.07
C GLN A 100 -5.01 6.32 -20.80
N SER A 101 -4.80 5.16 -21.43
CA SER A 101 -3.55 4.41 -21.32
C SER A 101 -2.40 5.18 -21.92
N GLY A 102 -1.23 5.06 -21.32
CA GLY A 102 -0.03 5.77 -21.76
C GLY A 102 1.18 5.44 -20.89
N SER A 103 2.24 6.20 -21.11
CA SER A 103 3.41 6.17 -20.23
C SER A 103 3.30 7.30 -19.22
N PHE A 104 3.47 6.99 -17.95
CA PHE A 104 3.38 7.96 -16.86
C PHE A 104 4.68 7.93 -16.06
N GLN A 105 5.14 9.11 -15.66
CA GLN A 105 6.25 9.22 -14.73
C GLN A 105 5.68 9.26 -13.31
N LEU A 106 6.03 8.25 -12.51
CA LEU A 106 5.75 8.22 -11.08
C LEU A 106 6.89 8.85 -10.31
N TYR A 107 6.53 9.69 -9.36
CA TYR A 107 7.44 10.28 -8.39
C TYR A 107 7.37 9.52 -7.06
N ASP A 108 8.39 9.72 -6.24
CA ASP A 108 8.51 9.10 -4.93
C ASP A 108 7.27 9.37 -4.06
N LEU A 109 6.60 8.30 -3.64
CA LEU A 109 5.42 8.35 -2.79
C LEU A 109 5.65 9.10 -1.47
N GLU A 110 6.87 9.08 -0.97
CA GLU A 110 7.23 9.64 0.32
C GLU A 110 7.71 11.10 0.24
N GLN A 111 7.81 11.63 -0.98
CA GLN A 111 8.20 13.02 -1.22
C GLN A 111 7.14 13.79 -2.03
N PRO A 112 5.89 13.90 -1.55
CA PRO A 112 4.82 14.55 -2.30
C PRO A 112 5.05 16.04 -2.58
N SER A 113 6.00 16.66 -1.90
CA SER A 113 6.43 18.05 -2.13
C SER A 113 7.15 18.25 -3.46
N LEU A 114 7.65 17.20 -4.11
CA LEU A 114 8.31 17.28 -5.40
C LEU A 114 7.36 17.60 -6.56
N GLY A 115 6.05 17.53 -6.31
CA GLY A 115 5.03 17.66 -7.35
C GLY A 115 5.00 16.44 -8.28
N GLY A 116 3.99 16.37 -9.15
CA GLY A 116 3.81 15.27 -10.10
C GLY A 116 2.90 14.16 -9.61
N ILE A 117 2.90 13.03 -10.32
CA ILE A 117 2.04 11.89 -10.06
C ILE A 117 2.74 10.94 -9.08
N HIS A 118 2.13 10.66 -7.94
CA HIS A 118 2.64 9.78 -6.90
C HIS A 118 1.89 8.44 -6.84
N GLY A 119 0.73 8.35 -7.51
CA GLY A 119 -0.05 7.14 -7.63
C GLY A 119 -0.81 7.07 -8.95
N ILE A 120 -0.97 5.87 -9.49
CA ILE A 120 -1.88 5.61 -10.60
C ILE A 120 -3.01 4.74 -10.08
N ARG A 121 -4.25 5.19 -10.33
CA ARG A 121 -5.46 4.46 -10.00
C ARG A 121 -6.10 3.93 -11.27
N VAL A 122 -6.40 2.64 -11.31
CA VAL A 122 -7.12 1.99 -12.40
C VAL A 122 -8.39 1.36 -11.83
N PRO A 123 -9.54 2.05 -11.91
CA PRO A 123 -10.82 1.51 -11.48
C PRO A 123 -11.20 0.29 -12.32
N ILE A 124 -11.61 -0.81 -11.64
CA ILE A 124 -12.01 -2.03 -12.35
C ILE A 124 -13.54 -2.17 -12.37
N SER A 125 -14.14 -2.22 -11.23
CA SER A 125 -15.59 -2.35 -11.07
C SER A 125 -15.94 -2.13 -9.62
N GLY A 126 -16.74 -1.18 -9.29
CA GLY A 126 -17.35 -0.83 -7.99
C GLY A 126 -16.81 -1.37 -6.66
N ALA A 127 -16.07 -2.48 -6.66
CA ALA A 127 -15.60 -3.15 -5.48
C ALA A 127 -14.09 -3.00 -5.22
N ARG A 128 -13.28 -2.74 -6.25
CA ARG A 128 -11.83 -2.60 -6.10
C ARG A 128 -11.20 -1.84 -7.25
N ASP A 129 -10.09 -1.19 -6.96
CA ASP A 129 -9.24 -0.45 -7.89
C ASP A 129 -7.82 -1.00 -7.83
N TYR A 130 -7.12 -1.07 -8.97
CA TYR A 130 -5.68 -1.22 -8.95
C TYR A 130 -5.02 0.10 -8.63
N TRP A 131 -3.92 0.00 -7.87
CA TRP A 131 -3.06 1.12 -7.54
C TRP A 131 -1.62 0.76 -7.84
N ILE A 132 -0.89 1.75 -8.34
CA ILE A 132 0.53 1.62 -8.68
C ILE A 132 1.24 2.79 -8.03
N GLU A 133 2.32 2.51 -7.32
CA GLU A 133 3.14 3.51 -6.65
C GLU A 133 4.63 3.22 -6.82
N PHE A 134 5.47 4.20 -6.54
CA PHE A 134 6.91 4.08 -6.58
C PHE A 134 7.55 4.63 -5.31
N ARG A 135 8.48 3.87 -4.72
CA ARG A 135 9.22 4.22 -3.50
C ARG A 135 10.69 3.89 -3.68
N PRO A 136 11.52 4.83 -4.12
CA PRO A 136 12.94 4.59 -4.38
C PRO A 136 13.76 4.56 -3.08
N VAL A 137 13.48 3.63 -2.19
CA VAL A 137 14.29 3.47 -0.96
C VAL A 137 15.67 2.94 -1.33
N ALA A 138 16.70 3.74 -1.05
CA ALA A 138 18.05 3.42 -1.45
C ALA A 138 18.52 2.07 -0.87
N GLY A 139 18.95 1.17 -1.75
CA GLY A 139 19.46 -0.15 -1.39
C GLY A 139 18.41 -1.22 -1.07
N GLY A 140 17.13 -0.86 -1.06
CA GLY A 140 16.02 -1.79 -0.81
C GLY A 140 15.41 -2.39 -2.07
N VAL A 141 14.55 -3.39 -1.89
CA VAL A 141 13.80 -4.02 -2.98
C VAL A 141 12.86 -3.05 -3.68
N LEU A 142 12.33 -2.07 -2.96
CA LEU A 142 11.47 -1.00 -3.47
C LEU A 142 12.17 -0.09 -4.49
N ALA A 143 13.50 -0.01 -4.47
CA ALA A 143 14.25 0.76 -5.45
C ALA A 143 14.27 0.13 -6.85
N LYS A 144 13.80 -1.11 -6.98
CA LYS A 144 13.89 -1.88 -8.22
C LYS A 144 12.72 -1.63 -9.16
N GLY A 145 11.58 -1.14 -8.67
CA GLY A 145 10.43 -0.94 -9.51
C GLY A 145 9.18 -0.43 -8.79
N ALA A 146 8.06 -0.52 -9.46
CA ALA A 146 6.78 -0.08 -8.93
C ALA A 146 6.13 -1.16 -8.07
N VAL A 147 5.39 -0.75 -7.06
CA VAL A 147 4.54 -1.61 -6.24
C VAL A 147 3.12 -1.56 -6.80
N ILE A 148 2.51 -2.73 -6.97
CA ILE A 148 1.14 -2.86 -7.45
C ILE A 148 0.30 -3.53 -6.36
N PHE A 149 -0.85 -2.97 -6.10
CA PHE A 149 -1.82 -3.54 -5.17
C PHE A 149 -3.23 -3.18 -5.62
N TRP A 150 -4.21 -3.82 -5.07
CA TRP A 150 -5.57 -3.35 -5.16
C TRP A 150 -6.07 -2.81 -3.83
N GLY A 151 -6.85 -1.71 -3.92
CA GLY A 151 -7.59 -1.14 -2.80
C GLY A 151 -9.07 -1.51 -2.91
N TYR A 152 -9.71 -1.61 -1.77
CA TYR A 152 -11.15 -1.84 -1.65
C TYR A 152 -11.82 -0.61 -1.06
N PRO A 153 -12.39 0.29 -1.88
CA PRO A 153 -12.98 1.54 -1.41
C PRO A 153 -14.07 1.36 -0.35
N THR A 154 -14.75 0.21 -0.34
CA THR A 154 -15.83 -0.08 0.61
C THR A 154 -15.35 -0.72 1.91
N ALA A 155 -14.13 -1.27 1.95
CA ALA A 155 -13.57 -1.97 3.09
C ALA A 155 -12.34 -1.26 3.68
N GLN A 156 -11.85 -0.20 3.02
CA GLN A 156 -10.66 0.57 3.43
C GLN A 156 -9.45 -0.31 3.74
N GLU A 157 -9.30 -1.38 2.97
CA GLU A 157 -8.17 -2.32 3.02
C GLU A 157 -7.45 -2.39 1.68
N SER A 158 -6.22 -2.90 1.67
CA SER A 158 -5.46 -3.13 0.45
C SER A 158 -4.84 -4.52 0.43
N ASN A 159 -4.54 -5.03 -0.76
CA ASN A 159 -3.80 -6.25 -0.96
C ASN A 159 -2.65 -6.02 -1.94
N LEU A 160 -1.42 -6.18 -1.47
CA LEU A 160 -0.23 -6.20 -2.31
C LEU A 160 -0.33 -7.35 -3.32
N LEU A 161 0.02 -7.08 -4.57
CA LEU A 161 0.09 -8.09 -5.62
C LEU A 161 1.53 -8.51 -5.82
N ASP A 162 1.76 -9.81 -5.86
CA ASP A 162 3.06 -10.39 -6.15
C ASP A 162 3.31 -10.36 -7.66
N THR A 163 4.19 -9.49 -8.13
CA THR A 163 4.57 -9.43 -9.55
C THR A 163 5.66 -10.42 -9.91
N SER A 164 6.20 -11.15 -8.92
CA SER A 164 7.17 -12.22 -9.07
C SER A 164 6.61 -13.56 -8.53
N PRO A 165 5.46 -14.05 -9.04
CA PRO A 165 4.67 -15.10 -8.41
C PRO A 165 5.33 -16.50 -8.40
N SER A 166 6.53 -16.63 -8.97
CA SER A 166 7.34 -17.86 -8.87
C SER A 166 7.98 -18.05 -7.49
N THR A 167 7.87 -17.06 -6.62
CA THR A 167 8.33 -17.11 -5.24
C THR A 167 7.14 -17.05 -4.29
N THR A 168 7.36 -17.25 -2.99
CA THR A 168 6.31 -17.18 -1.97
C THR A 168 6.48 -15.98 -1.04
N THR A 169 7.36 -15.04 -1.40
CA THR A 169 7.75 -13.93 -0.54
C THR A 169 7.17 -12.61 -1.04
N ALA A 170 6.39 -11.92 -0.21
CA ALA A 170 5.88 -10.59 -0.51
C ALA A 170 6.99 -9.52 -0.67
N THR A 171 8.22 -9.82 -0.28
CA THR A 171 9.34 -8.85 -0.34
C THR A 171 9.93 -8.66 -1.74
N ASP A 172 9.64 -9.51 -2.70
CA ASP A 172 10.04 -9.40 -4.10
C ASP A 172 8.87 -9.04 -5.04
N ALA A 173 7.74 -8.66 -4.45
CA ALA A 173 6.54 -8.24 -5.18
C ALA A 173 6.73 -6.99 -6.09
N PRO A 174 7.62 -6.02 -5.83
CA PRO A 174 7.84 -4.91 -6.77
C PRO A 174 8.38 -5.37 -8.13
N LEU A 175 7.87 -4.69 -9.20
CA LEU A 175 8.27 -4.91 -10.60
C LEU A 175 9.74 -4.60 -10.84
#